data_e617f66fc1b26db6d5eea0087c8933f4
#
_entry.id   e617f66fc1b26db6d5eea0087c8933f4
#
_cell.length_a   1.000
_cell.length_b   1.000
_cell.length_c   1.000
_cell.angle_alpha   90.00
_cell.angle_beta   90.00
_cell.angle_gamma   90.00
#
_symmetry.space_group_name_H-M   'P 1'
#
loop_
_entity.id
_entity.type
_entity.pdbx_description
1 polymer ?
#
loop_
_entity_poly.entity_id
_entity_poly.type
_entity_poly.pdbx_seq_one_letter_code
_entity_poly.pdbx_strand_id
1 'polypeptide(L)'
;MSHNPVSRALQQSAPLILDGALATELEARGCDLADALWSAKVLVENPELIYQVHYDYFAAGARCAITASYQATPQGFAARGLNETQSLALIAQSVELAKRARADYLAMQAEAKILLVAGSVGPYGAFLADGSEYRGDYALPEAEMMAFHRPRINALLTAGVDVLACETLPSFAEAQALVALLGEFPDSRAWFSFTLRDAEHISDGTPLREVAAYLNAQPQVVALGINCIALESVTPALQQLQRLTDKPLVVYPNSGEQYDASSKTWHSAPSGCTLHDKFSEWQQAGARLIGGCCRTSPKDIAAIARHCQPQ
;
A
#
# COMPACT_ATOMS: atom_id res chain seq x y z
N MET A 1 5.88 1.37 26.46
CA MET A 1 4.69 1.04 25.61
C MET A 1 5.15 1.16 24.16
N SER A 2 5.05 0.09 23.38
CA SER A 2 5.50 0.13 21.98
C SER A 2 4.66 1.16 21.21
N HIS A 3 5.33 2.08 20.52
CA HIS A 3 4.66 3.13 19.77
C HIS A 3 4.04 2.54 18.49
N ASN A 4 2.73 2.24 18.50
CA ASN A 4 1.99 1.80 17.34
C ASN A 4 1.23 2.99 16.71
N PRO A 5 1.72 3.55 15.58
CA PRO A 5 1.12 4.72 14.96
C PRO A 5 -0.29 4.45 14.42
N VAL A 6 -0.56 3.24 13.93
CA VAL A 6 -1.88 2.83 13.43
C VAL A 6 -2.89 2.82 14.57
N SER A 7 -2.56 2.22 15.72
CA SER A 7 -3.45 2.23 16.88
C SER A 7 -3.80 3.64 17.35
N ARG A 8 -2.80 4.55 17.39
CA ARG A 8 -3.04 5.95 17.75
C ARG A 8 -3.97 6.65 16.76
N ALA A 9 -3.78 6.44 15.47
CA ALA A 9 -4.63 7.02 14.44
C ALA A 9 -6.07 6.49 14.54
N LEU A 10 -6.24 5.19 14.77
CA LEU A 10 -7.55 4.55 14.94
C LEU A 10 -8.29 5.00 16.21
N GLN A 11 -7.57 5.33 17.30
CA GLN A 11 -8.16 5.90 18.52
C GLN A 11 -8.72 7.30 18.28
N GLN A 12 -8.11 8.09 17.41
CA GLN A 12 -8.61 9.43 17.06
C GLN A 12 -9.82 9.35 16.11
N SER A 13 -9.80 8.46 15.15
CA SER A 13 -10.89 8.26 14.17
C SER A 13 -10.75 6.90 13.51
N ALA A 14 -11.80 6.10 13.58
CA ALA A 14 -11.90 4.80 12.92
C ALA A 14 -13.11 4.80 11.96
N PRO A 15 -12.95 4.23 10.76
CA PRO A 15 -11.74 3.67 10.20
C PRO A 15 -10.70 4.73 9.81
N LEU A 16 -9.44 4.32 9.68
CA LEU A 16 -8.38 5.13 9.09
C LEU A 16 -8.53 5.10 7.57
N ILE A 17 -8.82 6.24 6.96
CA ILE A 17 -8.91 6.36 5.52
C ILE A 17 -7.51 6.46 4.93
N LEU A 18 -7.15 5.51 4.05
CA LEU A 18 -5.94 5.55 3.26
C LEU A 18 -6.16 6.39 1.99
N ASP A 19 -5.08 6.70 1.31
CA ASP A 19 -5.15 7.31 -0.03
C ASP A 19 -5.64 6.32 -1.10
N GLY A 20 -5.58 6.76 -2.35
CA GLY A 20 -5.90 5.97 -3.53
C GLY A 20 -4.70 5.84 -4.47
N ALA A 21 -4.97 5.56 -5.74
CA ALA A 21 -3.96 5.27 -6.75
C ALA A 21 -3.08 6.48 -7.06
N LEU A 22 -1.82 6.45 -6.66
CA LEU A 22 -0.83 7.44 -7.05
C LEU A 22 -0.61 7.44 -8.57
N ALA A 23 -0.43 6.26 -9.16
CA ALA A 23 -0.15 6.12 -10.59
C ALA A 23 -1.28 6.67 -11.46
N THR A 24 -2.53 6.32 -11.17
CA THR A 24 -3.71 6.82 -11.89
C THR A 24 -3.77 8.36 -11.90
N GLU A 25 -3.46 8.99 -10.77
CA GLU A 25 -3.44 10.44 -10.66
C GLU A 25 -2.26 11.08 -11.41
N LEU A 26 -1.10 10.40 -11.46
CA LEU A 26 0.04 10.85 -12.24
C LEU A 26 -0.26 10.75 -13.75
N GLU A 27 -0.89 9.66 -14.20
CA GLU A 27 -1.35 9.49 -15.59
C GLU A 27 -2.37 10.58 -15.97
N ALA A 28 -3.34 10.86 -15.11
CA ALA A 28 -4.31 11.92 -15.32
C ALA A 28 -3.67 13.32 -15.43
N ARG A 29 -2.45 13.50 -14.89
CA ARG A 29 -1.63 14.72 -15.02
C ARG A 29 -0.62 14.66 -16.17
N GLY A 30 -0.73 13.65 -17.03
CA GLY A 30 0.06 13.54 -18.26
C GLY A 30 1.40 12.80 -18.11
N CYS A 31 1.64 12.11 -16.98
CA CYS A 31 2.81 11.24 -16.86
C CYS A 31 2.63 9.97 -17.70
N ASP A 32 3.66 9.61 -18.46
CA ASP A 32 3.76 8.31 -19.12
C ASP A 32 4.37 7.31 -18.13
N LEU A 33 3.58 6.35 -17.67
CA LEU A 33 3.98 5.30 -16.75
C LEU A 33 4.20 3.93 -17.42
N ALA A 34 4.25 3.87 -18.76
CA ALA A 34 4.58 2.65 -19.52
C ALA A 34 6.07 2.29 -19.37
N ASP A 35 6.50 1.97 -18.15
CA ASP A 35 7.89 1.80 -17.74
C ASP A 35 8.01 0.73 -16.66
N ALA A 36 9.15 0.05 -16.57
CA ALA A 36 9.42 -0.95 -15.52
C ALA A 36 9.46 -0.35 -14.11
N LEU A 37 9.82 0.93 -13.97
CA LEU A 37 9.80 1.65 -12.69
C LEU A 37 8.43 2.23 -12.33
N TRP A 38 7.51 2.24 -13.30
CA TRP A 38 6.15 2.76 -13.14
C TRP A 38 6.14 4.14 -12.42
N SER A 39 5.41 4.29 -11.30
CA SER A 39 5.36 5.58 -10.58
C SER A 39 6.72 6.02 -10.00
N ALA A 40 7.67 5.11 -9.75
CA ALA A 40 9.01 5.46 -9.28
C ALA A 40 9.83 6.24 -10.34
N LYS A 41 9.49 6.12 -11.64
CA LYS A 41 10.04 6.96 -12.71
C LYS A 41 9.81 8.45 -12.43
N VAL A 42 8.64 8.80 -11.92
CA VAL A 42 8.23 10.20 -11.68
C VAL A 42 9.05 10.84 -10.55
N LEU A 43 9.61 10.05 -9.63
CA LEU A 43 10.59 10.57 -8.64
C LEU A 43 11.80 11.22 -9.30
N VAL A 44 12.21 10.69 -10.45
CA VAL A 44 13.33 11.23 -11.22
C VAL A 44 12.90 12.40 -12.10
N GLU A 45 11.76 12.27 -12.78
CA GLU A 45 11.36 13.17 -13.86
C GLU A 45 10.57 14.38 -13.38
N ASN A 46 9.65 14.21 -12.44
CA ASN A 46 8.78 15.28 -11.93
C ASN A 46 8.27 15.00 -10.51
N PRO A 47 9.13 15.07 -9.49
CA PRO A 47 8.74 14.76 -8.11
C PRO A 47 7.66 15.69 -7.55
N GLU A 48 7.52 16.91 -8.07
CA GLU A 48 6.50 17.84 -7.60
C GLU A 48 5.07 17.35 -7.86
N LEU A 49 4.84 16.59 -8.93
CA LEU A 49 3.53 15.98 -9.18
C LEU A 49 3.19 14.94 -8.10
N ILE A 50 4.18 14.19 -7.59
CA ILE A 50 3.96 13.24 -6.49
C ILE A 50 3.51 13.98 -5.22
N TYR A 51 4.19 15.09 -4.90
CA TYR A 51 3.77 15.95 -3.78
C TYR A 51 2.32 16.41 -3.94
N GLN A 52 1.94 16.91 -5.12
CA GLN A 52 0.58 17.39 -5.38
C GLN A 52 -0.46 16.28 -5.22
N VAL A 53 -0.17 15.07 -5.71
CA VAL A 53 -1.08 13.92 -5.54
C VAL A 53 -1.28 13.59 -4.06
N HIS A 54 -0.21 13.54 -3.26
CA HIS A 54 -0.34 13.31 -1.82
C HIS A 54 -1.15 14.41 -1.14
N TYR A 55 -0.93 15.68 -1.50
CA TYR A 55 -1.69 16.79 -0.96
C TYR A 55 -3.18 16.67 -1.29
N ASP A 56 -3.51 16.34 -2.53
CA ASP A 56 -4.89 16.19 -2.99
C ASP A 56 -5.61 15.02 -2.29
N TYR A 57 -4.92 13.92 -2.01
CA TYR A 57 -5.49 12.84 -1.21
C TYR A 57 -5.73 13.25 0.24
N PHE A 58 -4.83 13.99 0.89
CA PHE A 58 -5.11 14.55 2.21
C PHE A 58 -6.30 15.52 2.19
N ALA A 59 -6.39 16.36 1.17
CA ALA A 59 -7.52 17.27 0.97
C ALA A 59 -8.84 16.52 0.72
N ALA A 60 -8.79 15.35 0.09
CA ALA A 60 -9.91 14.46 -0.10
C ALA A 60 -10.34 13.71 1.18
N GLY A 61 -9.57 13.79 2.25
CA GLY A 61 -9.90 13.19 3.54
C GLY A 61 -9.09 11.94 3.88
N ALA A 62 -8.08 11.57 3.09
CA ALA A 62 -7.13 10.56 3.47
C ALA A 62 -6.40 10.95 4.76
N ARG A 63 -6.11 9.98 5.59
CA ARG A 63 -5.36 10.13 6.83
C ARG A 63 -4.04 9.37 6.84
N CYS A 64 -3.77 8.67 5.76
CA CYS A 64 -2.51 7.99 5.51
C CYS A 64 -2.18 8.10 4.03
N ALA A 65 -0.99 8.63 3.71
CA ALA A 65 -0.43 8.62 2.36
C ALA A 65 0.58 7.49 2.24
N ILE A 66 0.51 6.72 1.15
CA ILE A 66 1.43 5.65 0.81
C ILE A 66 2.47 6.20 -0.17
N THR A 67 3.76 6.08 0.14
CA THR A 67 4.83 6.71 -0.64
C THR A 67 5.01 6.13 -2.05
N ALA A 68 5.58 6.93 -2.97
CA ALA A 68 5.89 6.52 -4.35
C ALA A 68 7.08 5.56 -4.46
N SER A 69 7.22 4.63 -3.52
CA SER A 69 8.36 3.71 -3.41
C SER A 69 8.05 2.25 -3.72
N TYR A 70 6.85 1.96 -4.20
CA TYR A 70 6.39 0.59 -4.49
C TYR A 70 7.38 -0.20 -5.37
N GLN A 71 7.84 0.36 -6.48
CA GLN A 71 8.85 -0.22 -7.36
C GLN A 71 10.22 0.47 -7.26
N ALA A 72 10.42 1.36 -6.30
CA ALA A 72 11.68 2.06 -6.10
C ALA A 72 12.69 1.15 -5.41
N THR A 73 13.56 0.52 -6.20
CA THR A 73 14.64 -0.35 -5.72
C THR A 73 15.96 0.04 -6.35
N PRO A 74 17.11 -0.17 -5.65
CA PRO A 74 18.41 0.05 -6.26
C PRO A 74 18.61 -0.71 -7.56
N GLN A 75 18.11 -1.96 -7.63
CA GLN A 75 18.17 -2.80 -8.83
C GLN A 75 17.35 -2.21 -9.98
N GLY A 76 16.14 -1.74 -9.71
CA GLY A 76 15.28 -1.10 -10.71
C GLY A 76 15.90 0.20 -11.24
N PHE A 77 16.42 1.04 -10.37
CA PHE A 77 17.08 2.30 -10.77
C PHE A 77 18.43 2.07 -11.46
N ALA A 78 19.16 1.00 -11.16
CA ALA A 78 20.40 0.66 -11.82
C ALA A 78 20.21 0.44 -13.34
N ALA A 79 19.06 -0.09 -13.77
CA ALA A 79 18.70 -0.21 -15.18
C ALA A 79 18.63 1.15 -15.90
N ARG A 80 18.52 2.25 -15.16
CA ARG A 80 18.54 3.65 -15.65
C ARG A 80 19.89 4.34 -15.43
N GLY A 81 20.92 3.61 -15.05
CA GLY A 81 22.27 4.14 -14.84
C GLY A 81 22.46 4.87 -13.52
N LEU A 82 21.51 4.76 -12.57
CA LEU A 82 21.66 5.32 -11.24
C LEU A 82 22.44 4.36 -10.34
N ASN A 83 23.37 4.90 -9.57
CA ASN A 83 24.09 4.10 -8.56
C ASN A 83 23.22 3.93 -7.29
N GLU A 84 23.70 3.09 -6.37
CA GLU A 84 22.98 2.79 -5.14
C GLU A 84 22.69 4.03 -4.30
N THR A 85 23.68 4.92 -4.12
CA THR A 85 23.50 6.17 -3.35
C THR A 85 22.40 7.05 -3.95
N GLN A 86 22.37 7.20 -5.27
CA GLN A 86 21.33 7.96 -5.97
C GLN A 86 19.96 7.28 -5.82
N SER A 87 19.92 5.96 -5.91
CA SER A 87 18.68 5.18 -5.73
C SER A 87 18.11 5.33 -4.33
N LEU A 88 18.94 5.23 -3.30
CA LEU A 88 18.52 5.43 -1.90
C LEU A 88 18.05 6.86 -1.65
N ALA A 89 18.68 7.85 -2.26
CA ALA A 89 18.24 9.25 -2.17
C ALA A 89 16.83 9.44 -2.77
N LEU A 90 16.51 8.79 -3.90
CA LEU A 90 15.17 8.84 -4.51
C LEU A 90 14.12 8.14 -3.64
N ILE A 91 14.47 7.02 -3.01
CA ILE A 91 13.58 6.35 -2.07
C ILE A 91 13.29 7.26 -0.87
N ALA A 92 14.30 7.90 -0.29
CA ALA A 92 14.12 8.87 0.78
C ALA A 92 13.28 10.08 0.32
N GLN A 93 13.50 10.57 -0.90
CA GLN A 93 12.71 11.67 -1.48
C GLN A 93 11.23 11.34 -1.56
N SER A 94 10.84 10.09 -1.85
CA SER A 94 9.43 9.68 -1.86
C SER A 94 8.75 9.92 -0.52
N VAL A 95 9.48 9.72 0.58
CA VAL A 95 9.00 9.99 1.95
C VAL A 95 8.90 11.48 2.21
N GLU A 96 9.93 12.26 1.83
CA GLU A 96 9.94 13.71 2.05
C GLU A 96 8.81 14.43 1.30
N LEU A 97 8.47 13.98 0.08
CA LEU A 97 7.34 14.53 -0.67
C LEU A 97 6.00 14.30 0.05
N ALA A 98 5.76 13.09 0.57
CA ALA A 98 4.56 12.78 1.34
C ALA A 98 4.51 13.54 2.68
N LYS A 99 5.66 13.66 3.38
CA LYS A 99 5.76 14.43 4.63
C LYS A 99 5.53 15.92 4.40
N ARG A 100 6.06 16.48 3.31
CA ARG A 100 5.82 17.89 2.93
C ARG A 100 4.33 18.12 2.65
N ALA A 101 3.70 17.27 1.85
CA ALA A 101 2.26 17.36 1.59
C ALA A 101 1.42 17.28 2.88
N ARG A 102 1.79 16.38 3.80
CA ARG A 102 1.17 16.28 5.12
C ARG A 102 1.32 17.57 5.93
N ALA A 103 2.53 18.13 5.97
CA ALA A 103 2.82 19.33 6.76
C ALA A 103 2.04 20.53 6.22
N ASP A 104 2.06 20.74 4.90
CA ASP A 104 1.38 21.86 4.25
C ASP A 104 -0.15 21.73 4.40
N TYR A 105 -0.70 20.51 4.29
CA TYR A 105 -2.12 20.27 4.54
C TYR A 105 -2.50 20.54 6.00
N LEU A 106 -1.69 20.07 6.97
CA LEU A 106 -1.96 20.29 8.40
C LEU A 106 -1.88 21.78 8.78
N ALA A 107 -1.02 22.55 8.15
CA ALA A 107 -0.91 24.00 8.37
C ALA A 107 -2.20 24.76 8.01
N MET A 108 -3.05 24.18 7.15
CA MET A 108 -4.34 24.74 6.76
C MET A 108 -5.51 24.25 7.62
N GLN A 109 -5.27 23.32 8.57
CA GLN A 109 -6.33 22.76 9.42
C GLN A 109 -6.42 23.50 10.76
N ALA A 110 -7.65 23.76 11.22
CA ALA A 110 -7.90 24.34 12.54
C ALA A 110 -7.74 23.30 13.67
N GLU A 111 -7.95 22.04 13.38
CA GLU A 111 -7.91 20.96 14.37
C GLU A 111 -6.68 20.06 14.16
N ALA A 112 -6.13 19.59 15.28
CA ALA A 112 -5.02 18.64 15.25
C ALA A 112 -5.49 17.26 14.77
N LYS A 113 -5.02 16.83 13.62
CA LYS A 113 -5.30 15.50 13.03
C LYS A 113 -4.03 14.66 13.02
N ILE A 114 -4.16 13.38 13.35
CA ILE A 114 -3.08 12.42 13.14
C ILE A 114 -3.14 11.97 11.69
N LEU A 115 -2.13 12.35 10.93
CA LEU A 115 -1.93 11.89 9.55
C LEU A 115 -0.64 11.07 9.51
N LEU A 116 -0.68 9.94 8.79
CA LEU A 116 0.43 9.02 8.66
C LEU A 116 1.04 9.08 7.26
N VAL A 117 2.33 8.74 7.19
CA VAL A 117 3.05 8.45 5.95
C VAL A 117 3.52 7.00 6.03
N ALA A 118 3.02 6.16 5.14
CA ALA A 118 3.38 4.75 5.04
C ALA A 118 4.40 4.54 3.93
N GLY A 119 5.52 3.90 4.26
CA GLY A 119 6.55 3.55 3.29
C GLY A 119 6.15 2.33 2.47
N SER A 120 5.88 2.50 1.20
CA SER A 120 5.49 1.42 0.30
C SER A 120 6.65 0.46 0.02
N VAL A 121 6.41 -0.81 0.25
CA VAL A 121 7.31 -1.94 -0.02
C VAL A 121 6.57 -2.94 -0.90
N GLY A 122 6.68 -2.77 -2.22
CA GLY A 122 6.15 -3.71 -3.20
C GLY A 122 6.97 -5.00 -3.27
N PRO A 123 6.37 -6.11 -3.75
CA PRO A 123 7.00 -7.42 -3.81
C PRO A 123 8.12 -7.50 -4.87
N TYR A 124 8.93 -8.53 -4.77
CA TYR A 124 9.93 -8.85 -5.79
C TYR A 124 9.25 -9.08 -7.17
N GLY A 125 8.06 -9.67 -7.18
CA GLY A 125 7.27 -9.83 -8.40
C GLY A 125 6.98 -8.52 -9.13
N ALA A 126 6.77 -7.41 -8.41
CA ALA A 126 6.59 -6.11 -9.03
C ALA A 126 7.87 -5.57 -9.69
N PHE A 127 9.04 -5.87 -9.13
CA PHE A 127 10.33 -5.56 -9.75
C PHE A 127 10.55 -6.30 -11.07
N LEU A 128 10.05 -7.54 -11.20
CA LEU A 128 10.12 -8.32 -12.43
C LEU A 128 9.30 -7.69 -13.58
N ALA A 129 8.29 -6.87 -13.27
CA ALA A 129 7.44 -6.15 -14.22
C ALA A 129 6.76 -7.06 -15.27
N ASP A 130 6.43 -8.29 -14.91
CA ASP A 130 5.82 -9.31 -15.76
C ASP A 130 4.49 -9.86 -15.24
N GLY A 131 3.92 -9.21 -14.21
CA GLY A 131 2.68 -9.61 -13.53
C GLY A 131 2.87 -10.67 -12.45
N SER A 132 4.12 -10.99 -12.07
CA SER A 132 4.42 -11.95 -10.99
C SER A 132 3.87 -11.50 -9.63
N GLU A 133 3.63 -10.20 -9.41
CA GLU A 133 2.97 -9.63 -8.22
C GLU A 133 1.52 -10.11 -8.05
N TYR A 134 0.93 -10.71 -9.07
CA TYR A 134 -0.42 -11.30 -9.02
C TYR A 134 -0.42 -12.82 -9.08
N ARG A 135 0.76 -13.46 -9.28
CA ARG A 135 0.89 -14.92 -9.38
C ARG A 135 1.67 -15.53 -8.22
N GLY A 136 2.74 -14.86 -7.77
CA GLY A 136 3.61 -15.38 -6.72
C GLY A 136 4.40 -16.62 -7.13
N ASP A 137 4.65 -16.81 -8.44
CA ASP A 137 5.28 -17.99 -9.02
C ASP A 137 6.81 -17.88 -9.11
N TYR A 138 7.40 -16.93 -8.43
CA TYR A 138 8.85 -16.80 -8.26
C TYR A 138 9.32 -17.41 -6.94
N ALA A 139 10.56 -17.88 -6.95
CA ALA A 139 11.21 -18.42 -5.76
C ALA A 139 12.62 -17.86 -5.64
N LEU A 140 12.89 -17.24 -4.50
CA LEU A 140 14.21 -16.79 -4.08
C LEU A 140 14.51 -17.36 -2.69
N PRO A 141 15.78 -17.71 -2.39
CA PRO A 141 16.19 -17.98 -1.03
C PRO A 141 15.85 -16.82 -0.10
N GLU A 142 15.45 -17.10 1.14
CA GLU A 142 15.06 -16.07 2.13
C GLU A 142 16.12 -14.96 2.26
N ALA A 143 17.40 -15.33 2.34
CA ALA A 143 18.52 -14.39 2.46
C ALA A 143 18.62 -13.44 1.25
N GLU A 144 18.35 -13.92 0.04
CA GLU A 144 18.36 -13.10 -1.18
C GLU A 144 17.13 -12.18 -1.21
N MET A 145 15.97 -12.68 -0.78
CA MET A 145 14.75 -11.87 -0.64
C MET A 145 14.95 -10.73 0.38
N MET A 146 15.56 -11.04 1.53
CA MET A 146 15.92 -10.04 2.53
C MET A 146 16.91 -9.02 1.98
N ALA A 147 17.95 -9.48 1.25
CA ALA A 147 18.95 -8.61 0.64
C ALA A 147 18.32 -7.66 -0.40
N PHE A 148 17.33 -8.12 -1.14
CA PHE A 148 16.59 -7.29 -2.09
C PHE A 148 15.81 -6.16 -1.40
N HIS A 149 15.11 -6.45 -0.32
CA HIS A 149 14.25 -5.46 0.36
C HIS A 149 15.01 -4.54 1.33
N ARG A 150 16.13 -5.00 1.92
CA ARG A 150 16.86 -4.28 2.97
C ARG A 150 17.23 -2.84 2.61
N PRO A 151 17.81 -2.53 1.45
CA PRO A 151 18.18 -1.15 1.12
C PRO A 151 16.99 -0.20 1.11
N ARG A 152 15.86 -0.62 0.52
CA ARG A 152 14.62 0.17 0.45
C ARG A 152 14.03 0.39 1.84
N ILE A 153 13.86 -0.67 2.63
CA ILE A 153 13.31 -0.58 3.98
C ILE A 153 14.17 0.33 4.86
N ASN A 154 15.50 0.19 4.82
CA ASN A 154 16.41 1.06 5.56
C ASN A 154 16.27 2.52 5.14
N ALA A 155 16.20 2.81 3.85
CA ALA A 155 16.02 4.18 3.35
C ALA A 155 14.68 4.80 3.78
N LEU A 156 13.59 4.03 3.71
CA LEU A 156 12.25 4.47 4.15
C LEU A 156 12.21 4.78 5.65
N LEU A 157 12.76 3.89 6.48
CA LEU A 157 12.81 4.06 7.93
C LEU A 157 13.71 5.23 8.32
N THR A 158 14.87 5.37 7.67
CA THR A 158 15.79 6.49 7.92
C THR A 158 15.17 7.84 7.52
N ALA A 159 14.39 7.89 6.45
CA ALA A 159 13.65 9.08 6.04
C ALA A 159 12.45 9.38 6.96
N GLY A 160 12.08 8.48 7.86
CA GLY A 160 11.13 8.70 8.94
C GLY A 160 9.67 8.46 8.53
N VAL A 161 9.38 7.37 7.84
CA VAL A 161 8.00 6.89 7.68
C VAL A 161 7.41 6.50 9.03
N ASP A 162 6.11 6.68 9.19
CA ASP A 162 5.42 6.31 10.44
C ASP A 162 5.19 4.79 10.54
N VAL A 163 5.01 4.13 9.39
CA VAL A 163 4.73 2.70 9.26
C VAL A 163 5.20 2.22 7.88
N LEU A 164 5.52 0.95 7.73
CA LEU A 164 5.77 0.34 6.42
C LEU A 164 4.48 -0.30 5.88
N ALA A 165 4.25 -0.15 4.58
CA ALA A 165 3.21 -0.83 3.83
C ALA A 165 3.85 -1.96 3.01
N CYS A 166 3.98 -3.15 3.57
CA CYS A 166 4.36 -4.35 2.83
C CYS A 166 3.12 -4.82 2.07
N GLU A 167 3.01 -4.43 0.81
CA GLU A 167 1.74 -4.45 0.09
C GLU A 167 1.79 -5.20 -1.23
N THR A 168 0.60 -5.65 -1.69
CA THR A 168 0.45 -6.37 -2.96
C THR A 168 1.28 -7.66 -2.98
N LEU A 169 1.44 -8.28 -1.80
CA LEU A 169 2.28 -9.47 -1.65
C LEU A 169 1.56 -10.70 -2.22
N PRO A 170 2.14 -11.39 -3.20
CA PRO A 170 1.54 -12.60 -3.76
C PRO A 170 2.07 -13.88 -3.10
N SER A 171 3.19 -13.80 -2.36
CA SER A 171 3.97 -14.93 -1.87
C SER A 171 4.09 -14.94 -0.35
N PHE A 172 3.80 -16.07 0.25
CA PHE A 172 3.96 -16.26 1.69
C PHE A 172 5.43 -16.34 2.09
N ALA A 173 6.29 -16.96 1.28
CA ALA A 173 7.72 -17.00 1.53
C ALA A 173 8.33 -15.58 1.55
N GLU A 174 7.88 -14.69 0.68
CA GLU A 174 8.32 -13.29 0.71
C GLU A 174 7.83 -12.54 1.96
N ALA A 175 6.58 -12.78 2.39
CA ALA A 175 6.07 -12.21 3.63
C ALA A 175 6.90 -12.68 4.84
N GLN A 176 7.33 -13.95 4.89
CA GLN A 176 8.20 -14.48 5.93
C GLN A 176 9.58 -13.82 5.91
N ALA A 177 10.18 -13.65 4.73
CA ALA A 177 11.46 -12.94 4.56
C ALA A 177 11.36 -11.46 5.01
N LEU A 178 10.27 -10.77 4.69
CA LEU A 178 10.03 -9.40 5.16
C LEU A 178 9.87 -9.33 6.68
N VAL A 179 9.16 -10.26 7.29
CA VAL A 179 9.06 -10.35 8.76
C VAL A 179 10.43 -10.58 9.40
N ALA A 180 11.23 -11.51 8.86
CA ALA A 180 12.59 -11.76 9.33
C ALA A 180 13.46 -10.49 9.22
N LEU A 181 13.35 -9.77 8.10
CA LEU A 181 14.07 -8.51 7.88
C LEU A 181 13.62 -7.41 8.86
N LEU A 182 12.33 -7.31 9.20
CA LEU A 182 11.86 -6.35 10.21
C LEU A 182 12.52 -6.56 11.58
N GLY A 183 12.97 -7.79 11.88
CA GLY A 183 13.75 -8.08 13.09
C GLY A 183 15.06 -7.30 13.18
N GLU A 184 15.65 -6.88 12.06
CA GLU A 184 16.83 -6.00 12.01
C GLU A 184 16.48 -4.55 12.39
N PHE A 185 15.19 -4.18 12.40
CA PHE A 185 14.65 -2.84 12.68
C PHE A 185 13.59 -2.91 13.81
N PRO A 186 13.97 -3.13 15.06
CA PRO A 186 13.05 -3.49 16.14
C PRO A 186 11.98 -2.42 16.45
N ASP A 187 12.26 -1.16 16.15
CA ASP A 187 11.31 -0.06 16.35
C ASP A 187 10.32 0.12 15.19
N SER A 188 10.55 -0.54 14.05
CA SER A 188 9.67 -0.46 12.89
C SER A 188 8.33 -1.13 13.14
N ARG A 189 7.32 -0.65 12.43
CA ARG A 189 5.97 -1.24 12.37
C ARG A 189 5.56 -1.36 10.93
N ALA A 190 4.81 -2.41 10.60
CA ALA A 190 4.36 -2.65 9.24
C ALA A 190 2.94 -3.21 9.23
N TRP A 191 2.17 -2.89 8.20
CA TRP A 191 1.07 -3.75 7.79
C TRP A 191 1.51 -4.65 6.64
N PHE A 192 0.78 -5.77 6.50
CA PHE A 192 0.96 -6.71 5.39
C PHE A 192 -0.36 -6.85 4.64
N SER A 193 -0.34 -6.62 3.34
CA SER A 193 -1.52 -6.81 2.49
C SER A 193 -1.19 -7.63 1.25
N PHE A 194 -2.12 -8.46 0.85
CA PHE A 194 -1.92 -9.53 -0.11
C PHE A 194 -2.84 -9.39 -1.32
N THR A 195 -2.34 -9.84 -2.47
CA THR A 195 -3.17 -10.19 -3.61
C THR A 195 -3.71 -11.61 -3.44
N LEU A 196 -4.87 -11.88 -4.03
CA LEU A 196 -5.59 -13.12 -3.79
C LEU A 196 -5.76 -13.93 -5.07
N ARG A 197 -5.69 -15.26 -4.93
CA ARG A 197 -6.15 -16.22 -5.94
C ARG A 197 -7.66 -16.44 -5.85
N ASP A 198 -8.18 -16.48 -4.63
CA ASP A 198 -9.59 -16.62 -4.28
C ASP A 198 -9.84 -16.09 -2.85
N ALA A 199 -11.06 -16.21 -2.34
CA ALA A 199 -11.43 -15.69 -1.02
C ALA A 199 -10.71 -16.36 0.18
N GLU A 200 -10.03 -17.49 -0.03
CA GLU A 200 -9.41 -18.27 1.02
C GLU A 200 -7.88 -18.40 0.88
N HIS A 201 -7.33 -17.99 -0.30
CA HIS A 201 -5.92 -18.17 -0.62
C HIS A 201 -5.30 -16.90 -1.19
N ILE A 202 -4.07 -16.58 -0.79
CA ILE A 202 -3.24 -15.58 -1.48
C ILE A 202 -2.79 -16.11 -2.84
N SER A 203 -2.19 -15.26 -3.66
CA SER A 203 -1.91 -15.56 -5.08
C SER A 203 -1.07 -16.82 -5.29
N ASP A 204 -0.09 -17.11 -4.44
CA ASP A 204 0.73 -18.33 -4.53
C ASP A 204 0.01 -19.61 -4.10
N GLY A 205 -1.21 -19.48 -3.58
CA GLY A 205 -2.05 -20.58 -3.14
C GLY A 205 -1.96 -20.89 -1.66
N THR A 206 -1.19 -20.17 -0.88
CA THR A 206 -1.14 -20.35 0.58
C THR A 206 -2.47 -19.91 1.20
N PRO A 207 -3.05 -20.74 2.09
CA PRO A 207 -4.31 -20.40 2.75
C PRO A 207 -4.20 -19.16 3.64
N LEU A 208 -5.19 -18.27 3.62
CA LEU A 208 -5.25 -17.08 4.50
C LEU A 208 -5.14 -17.43 5.98
N ARG A 209 -5.63 -18.61 6.43
CA ARG A 209 -5.48 -19.07 7.83
C ARG A 209 -4.02 -19.26 8.23
N GLU A 210 -3.18 -19.74 7.31
CA GLU A 210 -1.75 -19.97 7.56
C GLU A 210 -1.01 -18.63 7.61
N VAL A 211 -1.28 -17.75 6.66
CA VAL A 211 -0.75 -16.39 6.60
C VAL A 211 -1.11 -15.61 7.88
N ALA A 212 -2.40 -15.61 8.27
CA ALA A 212 -2.87 -14.91 9.45
C ALA A 212 -2.26 -15.49 10.74
N ALA A 213 -2.19 -16.82 10.88
CA ALA A 213 -1.58 -17.45 12.04
C ALA A 213 -0.11 -17.03 12.22
N TYR A 214 0.66 -16.99 11.14
CA TYR A 214 2.05 -16.55 11.17
C TYR A 214 2.18 -15.06 11.55
N LEU A 215 1.41 -14.18 10.89
CA LEU A 215 1.49 -12.73 11.10
C LEU A 215 0.93 -12.31 12.46
N ASN A 216 -0.04 -13.03 13.02
CA ASN A 216 -0.56 -12.74 14.36
C ASN A 216 0.51 -12.83 15.44
N ALA A 217 1.45 -13.76 15.29
CA ALA A 217 2.56 -13.95 16.22
C ALA A 217 3.62 -12.83 16.15
N GLN A 218 3.55 -11.96 15.16
CA GLN A 218 4.58 -10.94 14.92
C GLN A 218 4.21 -9.61 15.56
N PRO A 219 4.95 -9.11 16.58
CA PRO A 219 4.59 -7.88 17.29
C PRO A 219 4.78 -6.60 16.45
N GLN A 220 5.63 -6.64 15.43
CA GLN A 220 5.84 -5.50 14.52
C GLN A 220 4.75 -5.37 13.45
N VAL A 221 3.97 -6.44 13.22
CA VAL A 221 2.82 -6.42 12.31
C VAL A 221 1.63 -5.79 13.02
N VAL A 222 1.23 -4.59 12.59
CA VAL A 222 0.19 -3.78 13.23
C VAL A 222 -1.17 -3.83 12.53
N ALA A 223 -1.22 -4.33 11.31
CA ALA A 223 -2.45 -4.64 10.58
C ALA A 223 -2.15 -5.69 9.50
N LEU A 224 -3.16 -6.41 9.06
CA LEU A 224 -3.05 -7.32 7.92
C LEU A 224 -4.31 -7.26 7.06
N GLY A 225 -4.19 -7.60 5.79
CA GLY A 225 -5.35 -7.57 4.90
C GLY A 225 -5.02 -7.81 3.43
N ILE A 226 -5.73 -7.10 2.58
CA ILE A 226 -5.76 -7.34 1.15
C ILE A 226 -5.77 -6.04 0.37
N ASN A 227 -5.12 -6.02 -0.78
CA ASN A 227 -5.14 -4.86 -1.68
C ASN A 227 -4.98 -5.26 -3.15
N CYS A 228 -5.23 -4.31 -4.03
CA CYS A 228 -5.02 -4.47 -5.47
C CYS A 228 -5.77 -5.68 -6.07
N ILE A 229 -6.97 -5.92 -5.57
CA ILE A 229 -7.89 -6.99 -5.98
C ILE A 229 -9.21 -6.40 -6.48
N ALA A 230 -10.02 -7.22 -7.14
CA ALA A 230 -11.36 -6.84 -7.60
C ALA A 230 -12.31 -6.57 -6.42
N LEU A 231 -13.24 -5.63 -6.57
CA LEU A 231 -14.17 -5.21 -5.51
C LEU A 231 -15.04 -6.37 -4.97
N GLU A 232 -15.47 -7.25 -5.84
CA GLU A 232 -16.31 -8.40 -5.50
C GLU A 232 -15.59 -9.45 -4.64
N SER A 233 -14.26 -9.49 -4.70
CA SER A 233 -13.43 -10.40 -3.91
C SER A 233 -13.20 -9.93 -2.48
N VAL A 234 -13.45 -8.65 -2.18
CA VAL A 234 -13.11 -8.00 -0.92
C VAL A 234 -13.88 -8.57 0.26
N THR A 235 -15.22 -8.52 0.20
CA THR A 235 -16.06 -8.88 1.34
C THR A 235 -15.89 -10.33 1.79
N PRO A 236 -15.89 -11.34 0.87
CA PRO A 236 -15.64 -12.71 1.26
C PRO A 236 -14.28 -12.91 1.96
N ALA A 237 -13.23 -12.29 1.45
CA ALA A 237 -11.90 -12.40 2.04
C ALA A 237 -11.80 -11.70 3.41
N LEU A 238 -12.40 -10.51 3.58
CA LEU A 238 -12.46 -9.83 4.87
C LEU A 238 -13.21 -10.65 5.93
N GLN A 239 -14.33 -11.28 5.56
CA GLN A 239 -15.08 -12.16 6.45
C GLN A 239 -14.26 -13.38 6.90
N GLN A 240 -13.40 -13.91 6.04
CA GLN A 240 -12.46 -14.96 6.45
C GLN A 240 -11.41 -14.40 7.39
N LEU A 241 -10.75 -13.31 7.04
CA LEU A 241 -9.69 -12.69 7.87
C LEU A 241 -10.21 -12.27 9.25
N GLN A 242 -11.42 -11.73 9.36
CA GLN A 242 -12.03 -11.31 10.62
C GLN A 242 -12.10 -12.45 11.65
N ARG A 243 -12.24 -13.69 11.19
CA ARG A 243 -12.29 -14.87 12.05
C ARG A 243 -10.91 -15.39 12.45
N LEU A 244 -9.86 -14.92 11.79
CA LEU A 244 -8.50 -15.43 11.88
C LEU A 244 -7.55 -14.52 12.66
N THR A 245 -7.94 -13.25 12.89
CA THR A 245 -7.07 -12.25 13.52
C THR A 245 -7.85 -11.23 14.33
N ASP A 246 -7.23 -10.76 15.43
CA ASP A 246 -7.67 -9.59 16.19
C ASP A 246 -6.93 -8.30 15.76
N LYS A 247 -5.97 -8.40 14.84
CA LYS A 247 -5.30 -7.23 14.29
C LYS A 247 -6.26 -6.42 13.41
N PRO A 248 -6.13 -5.09 13.35
CA PRO A 248 -6.89 -4.26 12.41
C PRO A 248 -6.77 -4.78 10.97
N LEU A 249 -7.89 -4.92 10.27
CA LEU A 249 -7.89 -5.32 8.87
C LEU A 249 -7.69 -4.10 7.97
N VAL A 250 -6.82 -4.26 6.97
CA VAL A 250 -6.54 -3.24 5.94
C VAL A 250 -7.08 -3.69 4.59
N VAL A 251 -7.75 -2.78 3.88
CA VAL A 251 -8.31 -3.05 2.54
C VAL A 251 -8.20 -1.82 1.64
N TYR A 252 -7.63 -1.98 0.46
CA TYR A 252 -7.57 -0.99 -0.61
C TYR A 252 -7.58 -1.68 -1.97
N PRO A 253 -8.79 -1.98 -2.48
CA PRO A 253 -8.97 -2.69 -3.75
C PRO A 253 -8.85 -1.74 -4.95
N ASN A 254 -8.90 -2.31 -6.16
CA ASN A 254 -9.07 -1.55 -7.39
C ASN A 254 -10.48 -0.92 -7.47
N SER A 255 -10.66 0.06 -8.35
CA SER A 255 -11.93 0.80 -8.51
C SER A 255 -13.13 -0.04 -8.96
N GLY A 256 -12.91 -1.31 -9.29
CA GLY A 256 -13.86 -2.22 -9.91
C GLY A 256 -13.63 -2.40 -11.41
N GLU A 257 -12.76 -1.60 -12.02
CA GLU A 257 -12.26 -1.87 -13.38
C GLU A 257 -11.36 -3.12 -13.36
N GLN A 258 -11.45 -3.93 -14.42
CA GLN A 258 -10.63 -5.13 -14.57
C GLN A 258 -9.45 -4.85 -15.49
N TYR A 259 -8.26 -5.21 -15.03
CA TYR A 259 -7.04 -5.11 -15.83
C TYR A 259 -6.85 -6.35 -16.69
N ASP A 260 -6.75 -6.13 -18.01
CA ASP A 260 -6.33 -7.16 -18.95
C ASP A 260 -4.81 -7.05 -19.17
N ALA A 261 -4.08 -8.00 -18.60
CA ALA A 261 -2.63 -8.03 -18.69
C ALA A 261 -2.11 -8.30 -20.12
N SER A 262 -2.92 -8.90 -20.97
CA SER A 262 -2.54 -9.20 -22.36
C SER A 262 -2.58 -7.97 -23.26
N SER A 263 -3.60 -7.13 -23.09
CA SER A 263 -3.77 -5.86 -23.80
C SER A 263 -3.20 -4.68 -23.06
N LYS A 264 -2.82 -4.82 -21.76
CA LYS A 264 -2.41 -3.77 -20.83
C LYS A 264 -3.44 -2.64 -20.72
N THR A 265 -4.73 -3.01 -20.79
CA THR A 265 -5.86 -2.06 -20.72
C THR A 265 -6.79 -2.37 -19.56
N TRP A 266 -7.49 -1.33 -19.10
CA TRP A 266 -8.52 -1.45 -18.09
C TRP A 266 -9.91 -1.47 -18.75
N HIS A 267 -10.78 -2.36 -18.28
CA HIS A 267 -12.15 -2.49 -18.75
C HIS A 267 -13.12 -2.14 -17.61
N SER A 268 -14.21 -1.46 -17.94
CA SER A 268 -15.23 -1.06 -16.97
C SER A 268 -15.79 -2.25 -16.19
N ALA A 269 -16.03 -2.07 -14.90
CA ALA A 269 -16.65 -3.07 -14.05
C ALA A 269 -18.03 -3.49 -14.58
N PRO A 270 -18.31 -4.78 -14.68
CA PRO A 270 -19.62 -5.25 -15.10
C PRO A 270 -20.77 -4.82 -14.17
N SER A 271 -20.46 -4.56 -12.88
CA SER A 271 -21.44 -4.26 -11.83
C SER A 271 -21.75 -2.79 -11.63
N GLY A 272 -20.94 -1.86 -12.14
CA GLY A 272 -21.04 -0.42 -11.84
C GLY A 272 -20.88 -0.06 -10.36
N CYS A 273 -20.45 -1.00 -9.51
CA CYS A 273 -20.27 -0.84 -8.07
C CYS A 273 -19.01 -0.04 -7.76
N THR A 274 -19.05 0.85 -6.80
CA THR A 274 -17.94 1.70 -6.38
C THR A 274 -17.45 1.36 -4.98
N LEU A 275 -16.27 1.90 -4.59
CA LEU A 275 -15.75 1.80 -3.21
C LEU A 275 -16.75 2.32 -2.18
N HIS A 276 -17.43 3.43 -2.52
CA HIS A 276 -18.43 4.07 -1.67
C HIS A 276 -19.59 3.12 -1.35
N ASP A 277 -20.09 2.40 -2.34
CA ASP A 277 -21.19 1.46 -2.17
C ASP A 277 -20.85 0.29 -1.24
N LYS A 278 -19.57 -0.09 -1.20
CA LYS A 278 -19.05 -1.21 -0.42
C LYS A 278 -18.50 -0.83 0.95
N PHE A 279 -18.30 0.45 1.23
CA PHE A 279 -17.63 0.92 2.43
C PHE A 279 -18.24 0.38 3.73
N SER A 280 -19.56 0.50 3.90
CA SER A 280 -20.25 0.03 5.11
C SER A 280 -20.19 -1.49 5.28
N GLU A 281 -20.23 -2.24 4.16
CA GLU A 281 -20.10 -3.68 4.15
C GLU A 281 -18.70 -4.10 4.63
N TRP A 282 -17.64 -3.42 4.18
CA TRP A 282 -16.28 -3.69 4.61
C TRP A 282 -16.01 -3.34 6.07
N GLN A 283 -16.58 -2.24 6.57
CA GLN A 283 -16.51 -1.92 8.00
C GLN A 283 -17.15 -3.01 8.86
N GLN A 284 -18.33 -3.51 8.45
CA GLN A 284 -19.02 -4.60 9.15
C GLN A 284 -18.22 -5.91 9.08
N ALA A 285 -17.49 -6.15 7.99
CA ALA A 285 -16.57 -7.27 7.83
C ALA A 285 -15.22 -7.06 8.55
N GLY A 286 -15.09 -6.01 9.38
CA GLY A 286 -13.93 -5.80 10.26
C GLY A 286 -12.85 -4.90 9.70
N ALA A 287 -13.01 -4.30 8.52
CA ALA A 287 -12.02 -3.37 7.98
C ALA A 287 -11.88 -2.11 8.86
N ARG A 288 -10.63 -1.76 9.19
CA ARG A 288 -10.27 -0.61 10.01
C ARG A 288 -9.37 0.39 9.30
N LEU A 289 -8.66 -0.04 8.26
CA LEU A 289 -7.90 0.79 7.35
C LEU A 289 -8.51 0.57 5.97
N ILE A 290 -9.03 1.62 5.35
CA ILE A 290 -9.80 1.52 4.10
C ILE A 290 -9.33 2.60 3.13
N GLY A 291 -8.98 2.21 1.91
CA GLY A 291 -8.59 3.11 0.84
C GLY A 291 -8.85 2.53 -0.53
N GLY A 292 -8.09 2.99 -1.52
CA GLY A 292 -8.17 2.51 -2.89
C GLY A 292 -6.82 2.15 -3.48
N CYS A 293 -6.81 1.27 -4.47
CA CYS A 293 -5.65 0.92 -5.29
C CYS A 293 -5.90 1.36 -6.75
N CYS A 294 -5.48 0.58 -7.72
CA CYS A 294 -5.53 0.96 -9.13
C CYS A 294 -6.87 1.56 -9.56
N ARG A 295 -6.80 2.62 -10.37
CA ARG A 295 -7.94 3.34 -10.96
C ARG A 295 -8.83 4.09 -9.95
N THR A 296 -8.43 4.20 -8.69
CA THR A 296 -9.12 5.05 -7.72
C THR A 296 -8.55 6.47 -7.71
N SER A 297 -9.35 7.44 -7.34
CA SER A 297 -9.05 8.88 -7.43
C SER A 297 -9.32 9.59 -6.10
N PRO A 298 -8.89 10.86 -5.94
CA PRO A 298 -9.30 11.69 -4.79
C PRO A 298 -10.81 11.80 -4.61
N LYS A 299 -11.59 11.71 -5.70
CA LYS A 299 -13.07 11.71 -5.61
C LYS A 299 -13.61 10.48 -4.91
N ASP A 300 -13.03 9.31 -5.18
CA ASP A 300 -13.43 8.06 -4.53
C ASP A 300 -13.07 8.10 -3.04
N ILE A 301 -11.88 8.59 -2.71
CA ILE A 301 -11.45 8.76 -1.32
C ILE A 301 -12.33 9.78 -0.59
N ALA A 302 -12.68 10.90 -1.22
CA ALA A 302 -13.61 11.86 -0.62
C ALA A 302 -15.02 11.26 -0.41
N ALA A 303 -15.47 10.37 -1.29
CA ALA A 303 -16.74 9.68 -1.14
C ALA A 303 -16.75 8.78 0.10
N ILE A 304 -15.71 7.96 0.31
CA ILE A 304 -15.61 7.10 1.49
C ILE A 304 -15.32 7.89 2.78
N ALA A 305 -14.53 8.96 2.71
CA ALA A 305 -14.22 9.78 3.88
C ALA A 305 -15.44 10.47 4.49
N ARG A 306 -16.47 10.78 3.68
CA ARG A 306 -17.75 11.35 4.16
C ARG A 306 -18.49 10.43 5.13
N HIS A 307 -18.35 9.11 5.02
CA HIS A 307 -18.93 8.16 5.98
C HIS A 307 -18.34 8.27 7.39
N CYS A 308 -17.14 8.85 7.53
CA CYS A 308 -16.45 8.99 8.80
C CYS A 308 -16.67 10.34 9.46
N GLN A 309 -17.41 11.26 8.82
CA GLN A 309 -17.76 12.55 9.42
C GLN A 309 -18.95 12.36 10.37
N PRO A 310 -18.94 12.95 11.58
CA PRO A 310 -20.12 12.97 12.43
C PRO A 310 -21.26 13.67 11.66
N GLN A 311 -22.44 13.05 11.66
CA GLN A 311 -23.67 13.65 11.14
C GLN A 311 -24.13 14.79 12.06
#